data_f13f74c75e6953373d6bd48e5993a5d6
#
_entry.id   f13f74c75e6953373d6bd48e5993a5d6
#
_cell.length_a   1.000
_cell.length_b   1.000
_cell.length_c   1.000
_cell.angle_alpha   90.00
_cell.angle_beta   90.00
_cell.angle_gamma   90.00
#
_symmetry.space_group_name_H-M   'P 1'
#
loop_
_entity.id
_entity.type
_entity.pdbx_description
1 polymer ?
#
loop_
_entity_poly.entity_id
_entity_poly.type
_entity_poly.pdbx_seq_one_letter_code
_entity_poly.pdbx_strand_id
1 'polypeptide(L)'
;GGAVVLTLLVLADSLDGSIAALTTGGTEFGAFLDSTLDRIADWAMLVGVIIFFLMHRDWWHTAIDNTPDYTSMIGIAAAAVAVMTSFVTSYARARAESVGYEVKNGIATRADRLTIILVGMAITGLTRQGLWLAIAMILLAGLGLVTVFQRIFEAKRQMVIGEKTYRR
;
A
#
# COMPACT_ATOMS: atom_id res chain seq x y z
N GLY A 1 -19.55 -7.23 1.07
CA GLY A 1 -19.02 -8.61 1.18
C GLY A 1 -17.50 -8.61 1.16
N GLY A 2 -16.87 -8.04 0.12
CA GLY A 2 -15.40 -8.03 -0.04
C GLY A 2 -14.65 -7.38 1.13
N ALA A 3 -15.14 -6.27 1.67
CA ALA A 3 -14.54 -5.61 2.83
C ALA A 3 -14.55 -6.53 4.07
N VAL A 4 -15.62 -7.25 4.31
CA VAL A 4 -15.74 -8.20 5.44
C VAL A 4 -14.74 -9.35 5.28
N VAL A 5 -14.68 -9.96 4.11
CA VAL A 5 -13.74 -11.05 3.83
C VAL A 5 -12.29 -10.58 3.99
N LEU A 6 -11.95 -9.42 3.47
CA LEU A 6 -10.61 -8.84 3.59
C LEU A 6 -10.26 -8.54 5.06
N THR A 7 -11.20 -7.99 5.83
CA THR A 7 -10.99 -7.74 7.27
C THR A 7 -10.71 -9.04 8.02
N LEU A 8 -11.46 -10.08 7.74
CA LEU A 8 -11.25 -11.39 8.37
C LEU A 8 -9.89 -11.99 8.00
N LEU A 9 -9.49 -11.87 6.74
CA LEU A 9 -8.16 -12.35 6.28
C LEU A 9 -7.01 -11.58 6.94
N VAL A 10 -7.12 -10.25 7.05
CA VAL A 10 -6.11 -9.41 7.73
C VAL A 10 -6.02 -9.73 9.21
N LEU A 11 -7.15 -9.97 9.89
CA LEU A 11 -7.17 -10.39 11.29
C LEU A 11 -6.53 -11.77 11.48
N ALA A 12 -6.82 -12.73 10.60
CA ALA A 12 -6.23 -14.06 10.66
C ALA A 12 -4.70 -13.98 10.49
N ASP A 13 -4.19 -13.25 9.48
CA ASP A 13 -2.77 -13.03 9.23
C ASP A 13 -2.06 -12.40 10.45
N SER A 14 -2.71 -11.41 11.09
CA SER A 14 -2.17 -10.76 12.29
C SER A 14 -2.10 -11.71 13.51
N LEU A 15 -3.05 -12.63 13.64
CA LEU A 15 -3.07 -13.64 14.71
C LEU A 15 -1.98 -14.70 14.48
N ASP A 16 -1.85 -15.21 13.26
CA ASP A 16 -0.86 -16.23 12.93
C ASP A 16 0.58 -15.70 13.12
N GLY A 17 0.85 -14.46 12.70
CA GLY A 17 2.13 -13.80 12.93
C GLY A 17 2.45 -13.61 14.42
N SER A 18 1.46 -13.26 15.25
CA SER A 18 1.62 -13.09 16.70
C SER A 18 1.87 -14.43 17.39
N ILE A 19 1.21 -15.50 16.99
CA ILE A 19 1.40 -16.85 17.55
C ILE A 19 2.78 -17.41 17.17
N ALA A 20 3.21 -17.24 15.92
CA ALA A 20 4.53 -17.67 15.46
C ALA A 20 5.67 -16.95 16.20
N ALA A 21 5.53 -15.65 16.46
CA ALA A 21 6.50 -14.86 17.23
C ALA A 21 6.64 -15.35 18.68
N LEU A 22 5.56 -15.85 19.28
CA LEU A 22 5.55 -16.33 20.66
C LEU A 22 6.05 -17.79 20.82
N THR A 23 5.97 -18.60 19.75
CA THR A 23 6.21 -20.04 19.89
C THR A 23 7.55 -20.53 19.35
N THR A 24 8.16 -19.89 18.34
CA THR A 24 9.30 -20.49 17.61
C THR A 24 10.53 -19.58 17.45
N GLY A 25 10.52 -18.36 17.99
CA GLY A 25 11.67 -17.43 17.84
C GLY A 25 12.11 -17.34 16.37
N GLY A 26 11.34 -16.67 15.54
CA GLY A 26 11.38 -16.58 14.07
C GLY A 26 12.73 -16.88 13.39
N THR A 27 12.70 -17.62 12.31
CA THR A 27 13.88 -17.85 11.46
C THR A 27 14.09 -16.70 10.49
N GLU A 28 15.34 -16.46 10.04
CA GLU A 28 15.64 -15.44 9.02
C GLU A 28 14.84 -15.67 7.73
N PHE A 29 14.67 -16.94 7.33
CA PHE A 29 13.83 -17.29 6.19
C PHE A 29 12.35 -16.98 6.43
N GLY A 30 11.86 -17.20 7.65
CA GLY A 30 10.49 -16.84 8.03
C GLY A 30 10.24 -15.33 7.89
N ALA A 31 11.15 -14.49 8.39
CA ALA A 31 11.07 -13.05 8.25
C ALA A 31 11.15 -12.57 6.79
N PHE A 32 11.98 -13.21 5.97
CA PHE A 32 12.05 -12.94 4.53
C PHE A 32 10.74 -13.30 3.84
N LEU A 33 10.20 -14.49 4.12
CA LEU A 33 8.98 -14.99 3.52
C LEU A 33 7.78 -14.10 3.89
N ASP A 34 7.64 -13.75 5.17
CA ASP A 34 6.60 -12.86 5.69
C ASP A 34 6.63 -11.50 4.96
N SER A 35 7.81 -10.86 4.91
CA SER A 35 7.95 -9.59 4.21
C SER A 35 7.64 -9.66 2.71
N THR A 36 7.87 -10.80 2.07
CA THR A 36 7.59 -11.03 0.65
C THR A 36 6.10 -11.24 0.42
N LEU A 37 5.47 -12.10 1.23
CA LEU A 37 4.02 -12.35 1.17
C LEU A 37 3.22 -11.08 1.43
N ASP A 38 3.68 -10.25 2.36
CA ASP A 38 3.11 -8.92 2.63
C ASP A 38 3.06 -8.05 1.37
N ARG A 39 4.12 -8.06 0.56
CA ARG A 39 4.15 -7.27 -0.70
C ARG A 39 3.18 -7.82 -1.73
N ILE A 40 3.10 -9.15 -1.83
CA ILE A 40 2.16 -9.81 -2.74
C ILE A 40 0.71 -9.50 -2.33
N ALA A 41 0.40 -9.54 -1.03
CA ALA A 41 -0.92 -9.21 -0.51
C ALA A 41 -1.30 -7.75 -0.76
N ASP A 42 -0.41 -6.79 -0.47
CA ASP A 42 -0.60 -5.37 -0.75
C ASP A 42 -0.89 -5.14 -2.25
N TRP A 43 -0.10 -5.80 -3.12
CA TRP A 43 -0.27 -5.69 -4.57
C TRP A 43 -1.60 -6.30 -5.03
N ALA A 44 -1.92 -7.51 -4.59
CA ALA A 44 -3.15 -8.20 -4.98
C ALA A 44 -4.41 -7.38 -4.59
N MET A 45 -4.37 -6.73 -3.43
CA MET A 45 -5.46 -5.90 -2.95
C MET A 45 -5.65 -4.65 -3.81
N LEU A 46 -4.57 -3.94 -4.15
CA LEU A 46 -4.62 -2.74 -4.99
C LEU A 46 -5.02 -3.08 -6.43
N VAL A 47 -4.55 -4.20 -6.97
CA VAL A 47 -5.00 -4.73 -8.27
C VAL A 47 -6.49 -5.08 -8.22
N GLY A 48 -6.98 -5.66 -7.13
CA GLY A 48 -8.41 -5.91 -6.91
C GLY A 48 -9.24 -4.62 -6.97
N VAL A 49 -8.73 -3.51 -6.43
CA VAL A 49 -9.38 -2.18 -6.55
C VAL A 49 -9.39 -1.69 -8.00
N ILE A 50 -8.29 -1.87 -8.75
CA ILE A 50 -8.24 -1.51 -10.18
C ILE A 50 -9.27 -2.32 -10.96
N ILE A 51 -9.32 -3.64 -10.73
CA ILE A 51 -10.32 -4.52 -11.36
C ILE A 51 -11.74 -4.08 -11.00
N PHE A 52 -11.98 -3.71 -9.74
CA PHE A 52 -13.28 -3.18 -9.32
C PHE A 52 -13.69 -1.97 -10.18
N PHE A 53 -12.83 -0.98 -10.35
CA PHE A 53 -13.14 0.19 -11.18
C PHE A 53 -13.31 -0.16 -12.66
N LEU A 54 -12.51 -1.10 -13.19
CA LEU A 54 -12.67 -1.56 -14.57
C LEU A 54 -14.01 -2.27 -14.81
N MET A 55 -14.47 -3.08 -13.86
CA MET A 55 -15.72 -3.83 -13.98
C MET A 55 -16.97 -3.00 -13.69
N HIS A 56 -16.84 -1.96 -12.84
CA HIS A 56 -17.95 -1.08 -12.47
C HIS A 56 -17.97 0.22 -13.28
N ARG A 57 -17.10 0.34 -14.26
CA ARG A 57 -17.14 1.44 -15.22
C ARG A 57 -18.45 1.36 -16.00
N ASP A 58 -19.18 2.45 -15.99
CA ASP A 58 -20.46 2.54 -16.67
C ASP A 58 -20.26 2.76 -18.18
N TRP A 59 -19.84 1.69 -18.87
CA TRP A 59 -19.64 1.70 -20.32
C TRP A 59 -20.91 2.08 -21.09
N TRP A 60 -22.07 1.79 -20.51
CA TRP A 60 -23.34 2.04 -21.15
C TRP A 60 -23.68 3.53 -21.15
N HIS A 61 -23.54 4.21 -20.01
CA HIS A 61 -23.74 5.65 -19.92
C HIS A 61 -22.70 6.41 -20.76
N THR A 62 -21.43 6.06 -20.67
CA THR A 62 -20.38 6.67 -21.51
C THR A 62 -20.61 6.46 -23.00
N ALA A 63 -21.24 5.35 -23.42
CA ALA A 63 -21.57 5.10 -24.81
C ALA A 63 -22.79 5.90 -25.32
N ILE A 64 -23.78 6.17 -24.44
CA ILE A 64 -24.99 6.93 -24.80
C ILE A 64 -24.79 8.44 -24.63
N ASP A 65 -24.23 8.87 -23.50
CA ASP A 65 -24.11 10.30 -23.16
C ASP A 65 -22.75 10.89 -23.58
N ASN A 66 -21.83 10.08 -24.08
CA ASN A 66 -20.46 10.46 -24.43
C ASN A 66 -19.70 11.19 -23.30
N THR A 67 -20.11 10.95 -22.05
CA THR A 67 -19.46 11.53 -20.86
C THR A 67 -18.44 10.54 -20.30
N PRO A 68 -17.18 10.94 -20.10
CA PRO A 68 -16.17 10.06 -19.48
C PRO A 68 -16.50 9.77 -18.03
N ASP A 69 -16.34 8.51 -17.61
CA ASP A 69 -16.39 8.16 -16.18
C ASP A 69 -15.06 8.57 -15.49
N TYR A 70 -14.98 9.85 -15.13
CA TYR A 70 -13.81 10.41 -14.46
C TYR A 70 -13.52 9.75 -13.11
N THR A 71 -14.55 9.32 -12.38
CA THR A 71 -14.38 8.66 -11.08
C THR A 71 -13.59 7.38 -11.19
N SER A 72 -13.98 6.49 -12.11
CA SER A 72 -13.24 5.25 -12.35
C SER A 72 -11.85 5.50 -12.92
N MET A 73 -11.71 6.45 -13.86
CA MET A 73 -10.41 6.79 -14.43
C MET A 73 -9.41 7.30 -13.37
N ILE A 74 -9.86 8.23 -12.52
CA ILE A 74 -9.04 8.77 -11.43
C ILE A 74 -8.75 7.69 -10.40
N GLY A 75 -9.74 6.86 -10.04
CA GLY A 75 -9.56 5.74 -9.12
C GLY A 75 -8.51 4.75 -9.59
N ILE A 76 -8.53 4.36 -10.88
CA ILE A 76 -7.53 3.48 -11.49
C ILE A 76 -6.13 4.13 -11.47
N ALA A 77 -6.03 5.39 -11.90
CA ALA A 77 -4.75 6.09 -11.94
C ALA A 77 -4.15 6.22 -10.52
N ALA A 78 -4.96 6.61 -9.53
CA ALA A 78 -4.54 6.72 -8.15
C ALA A 78 -4.12 5.36 -7.56
N ALA A 79 -4.88 4.29 -7.84
CA ALA A 79 -4.52 2.95 -7.40
C ALA A 79 -3.21 2.47 -8.04
N ALA A 80 -2.97 2.75 -9.32
CA ALA A 80 -1.70 2.44 -9.98
C ALA A 80 -0.51 3.19 -9.33
N VAL A 81 -0.68 4.48 -9.00
CA VAL A 81 0.33 5.23 -8.23
C VAL A 81 0.54 4.63 -6.84
N ALA A 82 -0.52 4.19 -6.17
CA ALA A 82 -0.42 3.53 -4.87
C ALA A 82 0.35 2.20 -4.96
N VAL A 83 0.15 1.40 -6.02
CA VAL A 83 0.97 0.19 -6.31
C VAL A 83 2.43 0.58 -6.43
N MET A 84 2.75 1.53 -7.31
CA MET A 84 4.13 1.96 -7.54
C MET A 84 4.81 2.45 -6.25
N THR A 85 4.15 3.32 -5.49
CA THR A 85 4.70 3.86 -4.24
C THR A 85 4.87 2.81 -3.17
N SER A 86 3.99 1.80 -3.09
CA SER A 86 4.12 0.65 -2.18
C SER A 86 5.39 -0.16 -2.47
N PHE A 87 5.68 -0.43 -3.75
CA PHE A 87 6.91 -1.11 -4.14
C PHE A 87 8.15 -0.26 -3.87
N VAL A 88 8.14 1.00 -4.30
CA VAL A 88 9.29 1.89 -4.15
C VAL A 88 9.65 2.13 -2.68
N THR A 89 8.66 2.32 -1.80
CA THR A 89 8.91 2.47 -0.36
C THR A 89 9.53 1.23 0.25
N SER A 90 9.10 0.05 -0.15
CA SER A 90 9.63 -1.22 0.35
C SER A 90 11.04 -1.48 -0.18
N TYR A 91 11.25 -1.24 -1.47
CA TYR A 91 12.56 -1.34 -2.10
C TYR A 91 13.58 -0.37 -1.50
N ALA A 92 13.18 0.90 -1.32
CA ALA A 92 14.05 1.91 -0.72
C ALA A 92 14.51 1.53 0.68
N ARG A 93 13.63 0.94 1.49
CA ARG A 93 13.98 0.41 2.81
C ARG A 93 14.96 -0.75 2.71
N ALA A 94 14.63 -1.79 1.96
CA ALA A 94 15.48 -2.97 1.79
C ALA A 94 16.86 -2.59 1.22
N ARG A 95 16.89 -1.63 0.28
CA ARG A 95 18.15 -1.14 -0.30
C ARG A 95 18.97 -0.35 0.69
N ALA A 96 18.37 0.50 1.53
CA ALA A 96 19.09 1.20 2.58
C ALA A 96 19.67 0.22 3.61
N GLU A 97 18.89 -0.75 4.05
CA GLU A 97 19.33 -1.82 4.97
C GLU A 97 20.49 -2.63 4.38
N SER A 98 20.48 -2.95 3.07
CA SER A 98 21.56 -3.69 2.40
C SER A 98 22.89 -2.94 2.33
N VAL A 99 22.90 -1.63 2.50
CA VAL A 99 24.11 -0.80 2.56
C VAL A 99 24.42 -0.30 3.98
N GLY A 100 23.76 -0.89 5.00
CA GLY A 100 24.05 -0.66 6.41
C GLY A 100 23.33 0.55 7.05
N TYR A 101 22.27 1.08 6.42
CA TYR A 101 21.50 2.21 6.96
C TYR A 101 20.06 1.79 7.27
N GLU A 102 19.58 2.15 8.46
CA GLU A 102 18.19 1.89 8.86
C GLU A 102 17.27 3.06 8.53
N VAL A 103 16.36 2.86 7.57
CA VAL A 103 15.33 3.85 7.20
C VAL A 103 13.96 3.34 7.63
N LYS A 104 13.60 3.64 8.89
CA LYS A 104 12.31 3.23 9.48
C LYS A 104 11.20 4.27 9.31
N ASN A 105 11.54 5.50 8.94
CA ASN A 105 10.60 6.61 8.87
C ASN A 105 9.68 6.52 7.65
N GLY A 106 8.39 6.79 7.86
CA GLY A 106 7.36 6.89 6.84
C GLY A 106 6.01 7.14 7.50
N ILE A 107 5.23 8.10 6.98
CA ILE A 107 3.92 8.47 7.55
C ILE A 107 2.89 7.36 7.32
N ALA A 108 2.96 6.67 6.18
CA ALA A 108 2.02 5.60 5.84
C ALA A 108 2.61 4.24 6.16
N THR A 109 2.19 3.66 7.26
CA THR A 109 2.48 2.27 7.61
C THR A 109 1.61 1.30 6.78
N ARG A 110 1.90 0.00 6.83
CA ARG A 110 1.04 -1.02 6.21
C ARG A 110 -0.38 -0.98 6.79
N ALA A 111 -0.49 -0.85 8.11
CA ALA A 111 -1.79 -0.79 8.78
C ALA A 111 -2.63 0.41 8.32
N ASP A 112 -2.01 1.59 8.15
CA ASP A 112 -2.71 2.78 7.67
C ASP A 112 -3.24 2.56 6.25
N ARG A 113 -2.45 1.96 5.36
CA ARG A 113 -2.86 1.64 3.99
C ARG A 113 -4.05 0.67 3.96
N LEU A 114 -3.96 -0.42 4.72
CA LEU A 114 -5.05 -1.39 4.84
C LEU A 114 -6.32 -0.73 5.36
N THR A 115 -6.21 0.10 6.40
CA THR A 115 -7.34 0.82 6.99
C THR A 115 -8.01 1.75 5.98
N ILE A 116 -7.24 2.54 5.23
CA ILE A 116 -7.77 3.46 4.21
C ILE A 116 -8.53 2.68 3.14
N ILE A 117 -7.98 1.57 2.64
CA ILE A 117 -8.63 0.75 1.63
C ILE A 117 -9.91 0.13 2.18
N LEU A 118 -9.86 -0.47 3.37
CA LEU A 118 -11.02 -1.10 4.00
C LEU A 118 -12.16 -0.12 4.26
N VAL A 119 -11.84 1.06 4.78
CA VAL A 119 -12.84 2.12 5.01
C VAL A 119 -13.42 2.60 3.69
N GLY A 120 -12.59 2.86 2.68
CA GLY A 120 -13.04 3.23 1.34
C GLY A 120 -13.97 2.20 0.72
N MET A 121 -13.62 0.91 0.81
CA MET A 121 -14.44 -0.21 0.32
C MET A 121 -15.75 -0.33 1.09
N ALA A 122 -15.72 -0.18 2.41
CA ALA A 122 -16.92 -0.29 3.25
C ALA A 122 -17.94 0.82 2.93
N ILE A 123 -17.48 2.08 2.84
CA ILE A 123 -18.34 3.22 2.49
C ILE A 123 -18.88 3.07 1.06
N THR A 124 -18.03 2.67 0.11
CA THR A 124 -18.45 2.40 -1.28
C THR A 124 -19.52 1.31 -1.34
N GLY A 125 -19.37 0.23 -0.56
CA GLY A 125 -20.35 -0.85 -0.49
C GLY A 125 -21.70 -0.42 0.12
N LEU A 126 -21.68 0.47 1.12
CA LEU A 126 -22.87 0.99 1.76
C LEU A 126 -23.60 2.02 0.90
N THR A 127 -22.87 2.92 0.28
CA THR A 127 -23.43 4.03 -0.54
C THR A 127 -23.67 3.63 -1.98
N ARG A 128 -23.08 2.52 -2.44
CA ARG A 128 -23.03 2.09 -3.84
C ARG A 128 -22.41 3.12 -4.79
N GLN A 129 -21.54 3.99 -4.27
CA GLN A 129 -20.87 5.02 -5.04
C GLN A 129 -19.36 4.78 -5.04
N GLY A 130 -18.77 4.55 -6.23
CA GLY A 130 -17.33 4.33 -6.41
C GLY A 130 -16.45 5.54 -6.01
N LEU A 131 -17.07 6.72 -5.87
CA LEU A 131 -16.38 7.96 -5.50
C LEU A 131 -15.58 7.82 -4.19
N TRP A 132 -16.12 7.18 -3.18
CA TRP A 132 -15.46 7.02 -1.88
C TRP A 132 -14.19 6.19 -1.97
N LEU A 133 -14.22 5.14 -2.77
CA LEU A 133 -13.03 4.33 -3.01
C LEU A 133 -11.99 5.10 -3.85
N ALA A 134 -12.42 5.91 -4.82
CA ALA A 134 -11.53 6.79 -5.58
C ALA A 134 -10.84 7.83 -4.67
N ILE A 135 -11.58 8.45 -3.75
CA ILE A 135 -11.01 9.35 -2.74
C ILE A 135 -9.98 8.63 -1.86
N ALA A 136 -10.31 7.42 -1.40
CA ALA A 136 -9.38 6.61 -0.61
C ALA A 136 -8.09 6.30 -1.40
N MET A 137 -8.20 6.00 -2.70
CA MET A 137 -7.02 5.77 -3.55
C MET A 137 -6.19 7.02 -3.77
N ILE A 138 -6.80 8.18 -3.97
CA ILE A 138 -6.08 9.46 -4.08
C ILE A 138 -5.31 9.77 -2.79
N LEU A 139 -5.96 9.60 -1.64
CA LEU A 139 -5.32 9.79 -0.35
C LEU A 139 -4.13 8.83 -0.17
N LEU A 140 -4.32 7.56 -0.52
CA LEU A 140 -3.27 6.55 -0.42
C LEU A 140 -2.10 6.83 -1.35
N ALA A 141 -2.36 7.23 -2.59
CA ALA A 141 -1.33 7.63 -3.55
C ALA A 141 -0.53 8.84 -3.04
N GLY A 142 -1.19 9.85 -2.51
CA GLY A 142 -0.55 11.04 -1.92
C GLY A 142 0.34 10.69 -0.73
N LEU A 143 -0.18 9.93 0.24
CA LEU A 143 0.59 9.47 1.39
C LEU A 143 1.76 8.56 0.97
N GLY A 144 1.56 7.73 -0.04
CA GLY A 144 2.62 6.89 -0.60
C GLY A 144 3.75 7.71 -1.21
N LEU A 145 3.43 8.72 -2.02
CA LEU A 145 4.43 9.63 -2.60
C LEU A 145 5.22 10.37 -1.51
N VAL A 146 4.53 10.94 -0.52
CA VAL A 146 5.19 11.60 0.63
C VAL A 146 6.14 10.63 1.34
N THR A 147 5.71 9.39 1.58
CA THR A 147 6.54 8.37 2.24
C THR A 147 7.77 8.01 1.41
N VAL A 148 7.65 7.91 0.07
CA VAL A 148 8.80 7.68 -0.82
C VAL A 148 9.84 8.78 -0.67
N PHE A 149 9.42 10.05 -0.75
CA PHE A 149 10.34 11.18 -0.60
C PHE A 149 10.98 11.21 0.78
N GLN A 150 10.21 10.99 1.86
CA GLN A 150 10.74 10.93 3.22
C GLN A 150 11.84 9.88 3.35
N ARG A 151 11.64 8.67 2.82
CA ARG A 151 12.65 7.61 2.87
C ARG A 151 13.91 7.95 2.06
N ILE A 152 13.75 8.53 0.88
CA ILE A 152 14.90 8.97 0.06
C ILE A 152 15.71 10.04 0.80
N PHE A 153 15.05 11.05 1.37
CA PHE A 153 15.73 12.11 2.10
C PHE A 153 16.41 11.61 3.37
N GLU A 154 15.77 10.71 4.11
CA GLU A 154 16.35 10.12 5.31
C GLU A 154 17.57 9.25 4.98
N ALA A 155 17.49 8.41 3.95
CA ALA A 155 18.62 7.63 3.47
C ALA A 155 19.79 8.55 3.08
N LYS A 156 19.55 9.62 2.30
CA LYS A 156 20.55 10.60 1.95
C LYS A 156 21.19 11.24 3.18
N ARG A 157 20.38 11.65 4.14
CA ARG A 157 20.86 12.29 5.38
C ARG A 157 21.80 11.38 6.16
N GLN A 158 21.44 10.13 6.34
CA GLN A 158 22.27 9.14 7.07
C GLN A 158 23.57 8.84 6.33
N MET A 159 23.54 8.67 5.00
CA MET A 159 24.73 8.44 4.18
C MET A 159 25.72 9.61 4.27
N VAL A 160 25.25 10.85 4.19
CA VAL A 160 26.10 12.06 4.30
C VAL A 160 26.71 12.19 5.71
N ILE A 161 25.98 11.85 6.75
CA ILE A 161 26.49 11.87 8.13
C ILE A 161 27.56 10.76 8.31
N GLY A 162 27.30 9.54 7.83
CA GLY A 162 28.23 8.43 7.89
C GLY A 162 29.54 8.71 7.16
N GLU A 163 29.48 9.31 5.97
CA GLU A 163 30.68 9.71 5.22
C GLU A 163 31.53 10.76 5.95
N LYS A 164 30.89 11.72 6.63
CA LYS A 164 31.61 12.73 7.45
C LYS A 164 32.29 12.11 8.67
N THR A 165 31.69 11.08 9.25
CA THR A 165 32.28 10.39 10.42
C THR A 165 33.48 9.53 10.04
N TYR A 166 33.45 8.92 8.85
CA TYR A 166 34.56 8.09 8.33
C TYR A 166 35.80 8.93 7.91
N ARG A 167 35.63 10.20 7.53
CA ARG A 167 36.72 11.11 7.11
C ARG A 167 37.41 11.85 8.26
N ARG A 168 37.02 11.64 9.51
CA ARG A 168 37.66 12.16 10.71
C ARG A 168 38.45 11.08 11.44
#